data_ee1f79e1df52de41f95f7bfe17f2e9c9
#
_entry.id   ee1f79e1df52de41f95f7bfe17f2e9c9
#
_cell.length_a   1.000
_cell.length_b   1.000
_cell.length_c   1.000
_cell.angle_alpha   90.00
_cell.angle_beta   90.00
_cell.angle_gamma   90.00
#
_symmetry.space_group_name_H-M   'P 1'
#
loop_
_entity.id
_entity.type
_entity.pdbx_description
1 polymer ?
#
loop_
_entity_poly.entity_id
_entity_poly.type
_entity_poly.pdbx_seq_one_letter_code
_entity_poly.pdbx_strand_id
1 'polypeptide(L)' 'MSLHSYIKTLDKPTFDHFAGACQTSVGQLRQVAYGNRRASAKLAINIERETCGLVTCEELRNDIDWAFLRKSSLA' A
#
# COMPACT_ATOMS: atom_id res chain seq x y z
N MET A 1 -6.64 -7.98 -2.11
CA MET A 1 -5.38 -8.56 -2.63
C MET A 1 -4.23 -8.10 -1.76
N SER A 2 -3.33 -8.99 -1.39
CA SER A 2 -2.16 -8.59 -0.60
C SER A 2 -1.17 -7.80 -1.45
N LEU A 3 -0.37 -6.97 -0.81
CA LEU A 3 0.68 -6.22 -1.51
C LEU A 3 1.66 -7.18 -2.19
N HIS A 4 2.01 -8.27 -1.52
CA HIS A 4 2.92 -9.28 -2.08
C HIS A 4 2.38 -9.87 -3.38
N SER A 5 1.09 -10.24 -3.39
CA SER A 5 0.46 -10.76 -4.61
C SER A 5 0.40 -9.71 -5.70
N TYR A 6 0.12 -8.46 -5.34
CA TYR A 6 0.02 -7.37 -6.30
C TYR A 6 1.36 -7.12 -6.99
N ILE A 7 2.44 -6.97 -6.22
CA ILE A 7 3.75 -6.64 -6.81
C ILE A 7 4.30 -7.77 -7.66
N LYS A 8 3.89 -9.01 -7.43
CA LYS A 8 4.29 -10.15 -8.27
C LYS A 8 3.74 -10.05 -9.69
N THR A 9 2.67 -9.28 -9.89
CA THR A 9 2.08 -9.11 -11.21
C THR A 9 2.79 -8.03 -12.03
N LEU A 10 3.69 -7.27 -11.40
CA LEU A 10 4.33 -6.12 -12.04
C LEU A 10 5.70 -6.52 -12.59
N ASP A 11 6.01 -6.06 -13.81
CA ASP A 11 7.37 -6.13 -14.31
C ASP A 11 8.23 -5.08 -13.60
N LYS A 12 9.55 -5.14 -13.84
CA LYS A 12 10.47 -4.25 -13.14
C LYS A 12 10.22 -2.77 -13.41
N PRO A 13 10.06 -2.32 -14.68
CA PRO A 13 9.79 -0.90 -14.94
C PRO A 13 8.49 -0.43 -14.29
N THR A 14 7.45 -1.24 -14.35
CA THR A 14 6.15 -0.90 -13.74
C THR A 14 6.26 -0.83 -12.22
N PHE A 15 7.01 -1.75 -11.63
CA PHE A 15 7.22 -1.75 -10.18
C PHE A 15 7.99 -0.51 -9.74
N ASP A 16 9.05 -0.13 -10.48
CA ASP A 16 9.80 1.10 -10.20
C ASP A 16 8.89 2.32 -10.26
N HIS A 17 8.04 2.39 -11.28
CA HIS A 17 7.09 3.49 -11.44
C HIS A 17 6.08 3.52 -10.28
N PHE A 18 5.55 2.35 -9.91
CA PHE A 18 4.61 2.22 -8.80
C PHE A 18 5.24 2.71 -7.50
N ALA A 19 6.48 2.31 -7.22
CA ALA A 19 7.18 2.75 -6.01
C ALA A 19 7.32 4.27 -5.99
N GLY A 20 7.70 4.87 -7.10
CA GLY A 20 7.79 6.32 -7.22
C GLY A 20 6.45 7.01 -6.99
N ALA A 21 5.38 6.46 -7.57
CA ALA A 21 4.02 6.99 -7.39
C ALA A 21 3.57 6.92 -5.93
N CYS A 22 4.00 5.89 -5.20
CA CYS A 22 3.73 5.75 -3.77
C CYS A 22 4.66 6.60 -2.90
N GLN A 23 5.61 7.31 -3.51
CA GLN A 23 6.60 8.12 -2.81
C GLN A 23 7.51 7.29 -1.91
N THR A 24 7.93 6.13 -2.41
CA THR A 24 8.79 5.21 -1.68
C THR A 24 9.75 4.52 -2.66
N SER A 25 10.46 3.50 -2.20
CA SER A 25 11.40 2.74 -3.03
C SER A 25 10.92 1.31 -3.21
N VAL A 26 11.43 0.64 -4.24
CA VAL A 26 11.17 -0.78 -4.48
C VAL A 26 11.60 -1.61 -3.27
N GLY A 27 12.77 -1.30 -2.69
CA GLY A 27 13.25 -2.02 -1.51
C GLY A 27 12.30 -1.90 -0.33
N GLN A 28 11.78 -0.71 -0.07
CA GLN A 28 10.81 -0.46 1.00
C GLN A 28 9.53 -1.26 0.76
N LEU A 29 9.00 -1.24 -0.46
CA LEU A 29 7.78 -1.97 -0.79
C LEU A 29 7.97 -3.47 -0.61
N ARG A 30 9.13 -4.02 -0.98
CA ARG A 30 9.43 -5.43 -0.77
C ARG A 30 9.44 -5.79 0.70
N GLN A 31 10.05 -4.94 1.55
CA GLN A 31 10.09 -5.18 2.99
C GLN A 31 8.68 -5.19 3.57
N VAL A 32 7.83 -4.27 3.14
CA VAL A 32 6.44 -4.24 3.59
C VAL A 32 5.69 -5.48 3.09
N ALA A 33 5.89 -5.85 1.83
CA ALA A 33 5.19 -6.98 1.22
C ALA A 33 5.55 -8.30 1.91
N TYR A 34 6.80 -8.45 2.34
CA TYR A 34 7.26 -9.67 3.01
C TYR A 34 7.01 -9.66 4.52
N GLY A 35 6.44 -8.57 5.05
CA GLY A 35 6.13 -8.51 6.47
C GLY A 35 7.30 -8.13 7.35
N ASN A 36 8.44 -7.76 6.77
CA ASN A 36 9.63 -7.38 7.53
C ASN A 36 9.56 -5.95 8.05
N ARG A 37 8.67 -5.14 7.50
CA ARG A 37 8.49 -3.75 7.88
C ARG A 37 7.02 -3.38 7.75
N ARG A 38 6.52 -2.58 8.70
CA ARG A 38 5.14 -2.09 8.64
C ARG A 38 5.10 -0.80 7.83
N ALA A 39 4.08 -0.68 6.96
CA ALA A 39 3.87 0.55 6.22
C ALA A 39 3.40 1.66 7.18
N SER A 40 3.85 2.90 6.94
CA SER A 40 3.26 4.05 7.62
C SER A 40 1.83 4.25 7.13
N ALA A 41 1.03 5.02 7.89
CA ALA A 41 -0.33 5.34 7.46
C ALA A 41 -0.31 6.05 6.10
N LYS A 42 0.63 6.97 5.90
CA LYS A 42 0.76 7.69 4.62
C LYS A 42 1.07 6.74 3.48
N LEU A 43 2.01 5.80 3.68
CA LEU A 43 2.36 4.83 2.66
C LEU A 43 1.18 3.91 2.36
N ALA A 44 0.45 3.47 3.37
CA ALA A 44 -0.73 2.63 3.19
C ALA A 44 -1.78 3.34 2.32
N ILE A 45 -2.02 4.62 2.57
CA ILE A 45 -2.94 5.42 1.77
C ILE A 45 -2.47 5.52 0.33
N ASN A 46 -1.17 5.78 0.13
CA ASN A 46 -0.61 5.88 -1.22
C ASN A 46 -0.75 4.56 -1.98
N ILE A 47 -0.49 3.43 -1.33
CA ILE A 47 -0.60 2.12 -1.95
C ILE A 47 -2.06 1.84 -2.34
N GLU A 48 -3.02 2.11 -1.46
CA GLU A 48 -4.42 1.89 -1.79
C GLU A 48 -4.84 2.76 -2.98
N ARG A 49 -4.42 4.03 -2.98
CA ARG A 49 -4.76 4.95 -4.07
C ARG A 49 -4.17 4.48 -5.40
N GLU A 50 -2.88 4.12 -5.41
CA GLU A 50 -2.19 3.74 -6.64
C GLU A 50 -2.60 2.38 -7.15
N THR A 51 -3.16 1.51 -6.29
CA THR A 51 -3.68 0.21 -6.71
C THR A 51 -5.19 0.26 -6.99
N CYS A 52 -5.80 1.43 -6.91
CA CYS A 52 -7.25 1.62 -7.10
C CYS A 52 -8.06 0.71 -6.17
N GLY A 53 -7.58 0.52 -4.95
CA GLY A 53 -8.27 -0.26 -3.94
C GLY A 53 -8.00 -1.74 -3.97
N LEU A 54 -7.17 -2.24 -4.88
CA LEU A 54 -6.82 -3.66 -4.92
C LEU A 54 -6.03 -4.08 -3.67
N VAL A 55 -5.18 -3.18 -3.17
CA VAL A 55 -4.49 -3.37 -1.89
C VAL A 55 -5.01 -2.29 -0.95
N THR A 56 -5.68 -2.69 0.12
CA THR A 56 -6.35 -1.74 1.00
C THR A 56 -5.49 -1.35 2.19
N CYS A 57 -5.78 -0.20 2.79
CA CYS A 57 -5.13 0.23 4.01
C CYS A 57 -5.34 -0.77 5.14
N GLU A 58 -6.51 -1.37 5.20
CA GLU A 58 -6.84 -2.37 6.21
C GLU A 58 -5.92 -3.59 6.13
N GLU A 59 -5.54 -4.00 4.93
CA GLU A 59 -4.61 -5.11 4.73
C GLU A 59 -3.20 -4.76 5.18
N LEU A 60 -2.80 -3.49 5.03
CA LEU A 60 -1.46 -3.03 5.35
C LEU A 60 -1.30 -2.64 6.82
N ARG A 61 -2.33 -2.05 7.40
CA ARG A 61 -2.34 -1.54 8.76
C ARG A 61 -3.69 -1.83 9.41
N ASN A 62 -3.88 -3.06 9.89
CA ASN A 62 -5.13 -3.45 10.53
C ASN A 62 -5.27 -2.93 11.97
N ASP A 63 -4.23 -2.27 12.49
CA ASP A 63 -4.24 -1.67 13.82
C ASP A 63 -4.81 -0.26 13.85
N ILE A 64 -5.15 0.31 12.69
CA ILE A 64 -5.73 1.65 12.57
C ILE A 64 -7.23 1.51 12.27
N ASP A 65 -8.03 2.35 12.90
CA ASP A 65 -9.48 2.36 12.65
C ASP A 65 -9.79 3.13 11.36
N TRP A 66 -9.52 2.48 10.25
CA TRP A 66 -9.77 3.07 8.94
C TRP A 66 -11.26 3.32 8.69
N ALA A 67 -12.12 2.47 9.25
CA ALA A 67 -13.57 2.64 9.08
C ALA A 67 -14.03 3.98 9.65
N PHE A 68 -13.50 4.37 10.81
CA PHE A 68 -13.80 5.66 11.40
C PHE A 68 -13.32 6.81 10.51
N LEU A 69 -12.09 6.69 9.98
CA LEU A 69 -11.54 7.73 9.13
C LEU A 69 -12.31 7.87 7.82
N ARG A 70 -12.71 6.75 7.21
CA ARG A 70 -13.49 6.77 5.98
C ARG A 70 -14.86 7.40 6.21
N LYS A 71 -15.48 7.08 7.34
CA LYS A 71 -16.78 7.65 7.71
C LYS A 71 -16.67 9.15 7.94
N SER A 72 -15.60 9.60 8.61
CA SER A 72 -15.35 11.02 8.83
C SER A 72 -15.17 11.79 7.53
N SER A 73 -14.51 11.18 6.54
CA SER A 73 -14.27 11.84 5.27
C SER A 73 -15.54 11.98 4.43
N LEU A 74 -16.58 11.22 4.74
CA LEU A 74 -17.88 11.33 4.06
C LEU A 74 -18.78 12.38 4.69
N ALA A 75 -18.46 12.78 5.90
CA ALA A 75 -19.20 13.81 6.61
C ALA A 75 -18.72 15.19 6.23
#